data_a18beb4ebbc030c1df62299d83ca493d
#
_entry.id   a18beb4ebbc030c1df62299d83ca493d
#
_cell.length_a   1.000
_cell.length_b   1.000
_cell.length_c   1.000
_cell.angle_alpha   90.00
_cell.angle_beta   90.00
_cell.angle_gamma   90.00
#
_symmetry.space_group_name_H-M   'P 1'
#
loop_
_entity.id
_entity.type
_entity.pdbx_description
1 polymer ?
#
loop_
_entity_poly.entity_id
_entity_poly.type
_entity_poly.pdbx_seq_one_letter_code
_entity_poly.pdbx_strand_id
1 'polypeptide(L)'
;MTRDACLSRVERIVRANEPGFPVFIDVENADDYRLIRETLEEYCGKQMSIADFIREDVAVDLGNVLVEVRNSIDGVLVTGLSAYLHLRSKEEAVGFILDTEYCVTGNGPCFVLTYGMRGIFTEFERNHPNPCWKERFFEIGDNPADGYGSYVFFDEELKGVAGTFQGAFANSLQSFIRGIDCEPTNWEGSCVNKTQLENLARTRRFRILRSPFDLLEFCCRDMPPSVKSDMGSDSQWIELIPEVLEAKTWTAFFRRKFGEMSLEEVLASNWARMDASARWFLFLGLKAGGASSSYLQKVLESSLTVQAFIERLYSAILSVDVSASEFRRMYDERKKLLAGVKDSTALKTFVELSKGAGRNRLFYMTDLTLDEQKAVLECLFDAPEHYAGFAAGEYRHIFPALADYATRYDFSGDDGKLAKYFADYRRQKVCNRVEPEFLAVVADEATRRSYNLLATRDSVFSKAYNAADGVKVIWVDALGAEFLPYLKRKAVERGLIARMSIGRANVPTITDFNKLFLKDIPHEVTKRLDNLKHDGDEAFNNDRKLPFYLIKELQILDEVMDHVHGCLTAGAKRVIGVSDHGATRLPVVLGR
;
A
#
# COMPACT_ATOMS: atom_id res chain seq x y z
N MET A 1 20.19 12.87 -52.27
CA MET A 1 20.82 14.01 -52.99
C MET A 1 20.98 15.20 -52.07
N THR A 2 21.79 16.20 -52.48
CA THR A 2 21.83 17.48 -51.73
C THR A 2 20.59 18.30 -51.98
N ARG A 3 20.23 19.17 -51.03
CA ARG A 3 19.09 20.13 -51.15
C ARG A 3 19.18 20.97 -52.42
N ASP A 4 20.36 21.55 -52.69
CA ASP A 4 20.56 22.40 -53.88
C ASP A 4 20.40 21.65 -55.21
N ALA A 5 20.83 20.39 -55.22
CA ALA A 5 20.60 19.54 -56.41
C ALA A 5 19.12 19.19 -56.60
N CYS A 6 18.36 19.03 -55.52
CA CYS A 6 16.91 18.86 -55.57
C CYS A 6 16.24 20.12 -56.13
N LEU A 7 16.52 21.26 -55.56
CA LEU A 7 15.93 22.54 -55.98
C LEU A 7 16.23 22.82 -57.48
N SER A 8 17.46 22.57 -57.94
CA SER A 8 17.80 22.72 -59.35
C SER A 8 17.01 21.77 -60.27
N ARG A 9 16.67 20.57 -59.80
CA ARG A 9 15.78 19.68 -60.53
C ARG A 9 14.33 20.14 -60.51
N VAL A 10 13.82 20.61 -59.38
CA VAL A 10 12.50 21.21 -59.23
C VAL A 10 12.33 22.39 -60.19
N GLU A 11 13.29 23.34 -60.20
CA GLU A 11 13.25 24.49 -61.12
C GLU A 11 13.18 24.08 -62.61
N ARG A 12 13.90 23.01 -62.99
CA ARG A 12 13.87 22.49 -64.36
C ARG A 12 12.48 21.97 -64.71
N ILE A 13 11.83 21.23 -63.80
CA ILE A 13 10.48 20.69 -64.00
C ILE A 13 9.47 21.83 -64.11
N VAL A 14 9.57 22.85 -63.22
CA VAL A 14 8.70 24.01 -63.20
C VAL A 14 8.85 24.82 -64.50
N ARG A 15 10.09 25.01 -64.99
CA ARG A 15 10.33 25.76 -66.24
C ARG A 15 9.80 25.03 -67.48
N ALA A 16 9.78 23.70 -67.50
CA ALA A 16 9.17 22.94 -68.56
C ALA A 16 7.67 23.13 -68.64
N ASN A 17 7.02 23.33 -67.50
CA ASN A 17 5.57 23.57 -67.35
C ASN A 17 4.69 22.58 -68.17
N GLU A 18 5.12 21.33 -68.22
CA GLU A 18 4.40 20.29 -68.94
C GLU A 18 3.56 19.43 -67.97
N PRO A 19 2.47 18.81 -68.44
CA PRO A 19 1.75 17.81 -67.67
C PRO A 19 2.69 16.70 -67.26
N GLY A 20 2.67 16.35 -65.99
CA GLY A 20 3.62 15.37 -65.46
C GLY A 20 3.02 14.45 -64.42
N PHE A 21 3.76 13.40 -64.11
CA PHE A 21 3.44 12.51 -62.98
C PHE A 21 3.82 13.17 -61.65
N PRO A 22 3.18 12.84 -60.56
CA PRO A 22 3.62 13.25 -59.24
C PRO A 22 5.08 12.90 -58.93
N VAL A 23 5.84 13.89 -58.52
CA VAL A 23 7.23 13.77 -58.07
C VAL A 23 7.24 13.82 -56.53
N PHE A 24 7.74 12.79 -55.91
CA PHE A 24 7.86 12.70 -54.45
C PHE A 24 9.20 13.31 -54.01
N ILE A 25 9.13 14.27 -53.13
CA ILE A 25 10.30 14.91 -52.52
C ILE A 25 10.31 14.53 -51.06
N ASP A 26 11.21 13.60 -50.67
CA ASP A 26 11.34 13.13 -49.29
C ASP A 26 12.50 13.81 -48.59
N VAL A 27 12.22 14.34 -47.39
CA VAL A 27 13.16 15.09 -46.60
C VAL A 27 13.31 14.42 -45.23
N GLU A 28 14.52 14.45 -44.66
CA GLU A 28 14.83 13.79 -43.41
C GLU A 28 14.98 14.73 -42.20
N ASN A 29 14.99 16.04 -42.41
CA ASN A 29 15.04 17.02 -41.31
C ASN A 29 13.99 18.13 -41.48
N ALA A 30 13.58 18.70 -40.37
CA ALA A 30 12.51 19.69 -40.33
C ALA A 30 12.87 21.04 -41.02
N ASP A 31 14.15 21.44 -40.99
CA ASP A 31 14.59 22.70 -41.57
C ASP A 31 14.57 22.63 -43.11
N ASP A 32 15.08 21.52 -43.66
CA ASP A 32 14.98 21.31 -45.12
C ASP A 32 13.52 21.14 -45.54
N TYR A 33 12.67 20.50 -44.74
CA TYR A 33 11.24 20.37 -45.03
C TYR A 33 10.56 21.75 -45.17
N ARG A 34 10.79 22.64 -44.22
CA ARG A 34 10.23 23.99 -44.25
C ARG A 34 10.71 24.78 -45.46
N LEU A 35 12.01 24.79 -45.68
CA LEU A 35 12.59 25.53 -46.78
C LEU A 35 12.11 25.04 -48.16
N ILE A 36 12.07 23.73 -48.37
CA ILE A 36 11.59 23.15 -49.63
C ILE A 36 10.11 23.38 -49.80
N ARG A 37 9.33 23.29 -48.74
CA ARG A 37 7.90 23.60 -48.79
C ARG A 37 7.66 25.04 -49.23
N GLU A 38 8.32 26.02 -48.60
CA GLU A 38 8.21 27.43 -48.96
C GLU A 38 8.58 27.65 -50.43
N THR A 39 9.64 27.05 -50.90
CA THR A 39 10.07 27.12 -52.30
C THR A 39 9.01 26.53 -53.27
N LEU A 40 8.44 25.36 -52.92
CA LEU A 40 7.42 24.70 -53.75
C LEU A 40 6.10 25.48 -53.72
N GLU A 41 5.76 26.12 -52.63
CA GLU A 41 4.57 26.99 -52.54
C GLU A 41 4.64 28.18 -53.49
N GLU A 42 5.85 28.71 -53.74
CA GLU A 42 6.06 29.78 -54.74
C GLU A 42 5.89 29.29 -56.20
N TYR A 43 6.21 27.99 -56.44
CA TYR A 43 6.18 27.43 -57.80
C TYR A 43 4.85 26.78 -58.19
N CYS A 44 4.01 26.45 -57.21
CA CYS A 44 2.75 25.76 -57.41
C CYS A 44 1.54 26.72 -57.22
N GLY A 45 0.71 26.82 -58.23
CA GLY A 45 -0.50 27.67 -58.14
C GLY A 45 -1.57 27.06 -57.24
N LYS A 46 -1.53 25.75 -56.98
CA LYS A 46 -2.47 25.07 -56.10
C LYS A 46 -1.71 24.32 -54.99
N GLN A 47 -2.11 24.58 -53.75
CA GLN A 47 -1.62 23.85 -52.57
C GLN A 47 -2.76 22.96 -52.05
N MET A 48 -2.45 21.71 -51.75
CA MET A 48 -3.39 20.70 -51.26
C MET A 48 -2.80 19.96 -50.05
N SER A 49 -3.43 20.10 -48.90
CA SER A 49 -3.15 19.20 -47.80
C SER A 49 -4.07 17.98 -47.88
N ILE A 50 -3.53 16.77 -47.70
CA ILE A 50 -4.38 15.59 -47.63
C ILE A 50 -5.35 15.63 -46.44
N ALA A 51 -5.10 16.47 -45.45
CA ALA A 51 -6.00 16.72 -44.32
C ALA A 51 -7.38 17.28 -44.78
N ASP A 52 -7.46 17.88 -45.98
CA ASP A 52 -8.70 18.40 -46.53
C ASP A 52 -9.61 17.31 -47.15
N PHE A 53 -9.08 16.10 -47.29
CA PHE A 53 -9.77 14.96 -47.88
C PHE A 53 -10.14 13.88 -46.82
N ILE A 54 -10.15 14.24 -45.55
CA ILE A 54 -10.53 13.31 -44.49
C ILE A 54 -12.05 13.14 -44.44
N ARG A 55 -12.50 11.88 -44.43
CA ARG A 55 -13.90 11.51 -44.28
C ARG A 55 -14.16 11.02 -42.85
N GLU A 56 -15.20 11.57 -42.24
CA GLU A 56 -15.65 11.15 -40.89
C GLU A 56 -14.56 11.13 -39.82
N ASP A 57 -13.48 11.89 -40.02
CA ASP A 57 -12.30 11.93 -39.17
C ASP A 57 -11.60 10.55 -38.95
N VAL A 58 -11.78 9.59 -39.86
CA VAL A 58 -11.25 8.21 -39.78
C VAL A 58 -10.22 7.91 -40.84
N ALA A 59 -10.42 8.33 -42.06
CA ALA A 59 -9.56 8.01 -43.18
C ALA A 59 -9.48 9.16 -44.21
N VAL A 60 -8.34 9.22 -44.89
CA VAL A 60 -8.16 10.12 -46.04
C VAL A 60 -8.70 9.46 -47.31
N ASP A 61 -9.49 10.17 -48.08
CA ASP A 61 -9.91 9.75 -49.40
C ASP A 61 -8.78 10.02 -50.43
N LEU A 62 -7.80 9.08 -50.42
CA LEU A 62 -6.65 9.20 -51.33
C LEU A 62 -7.04 9.15 -52.84
N GLY A 63 -8.14 8.47 -53.17
CA GLY A 63 -8.68 8.47 -54.52
C GLY A 63 -9.09 9.87 -54.98
N ASN A 64 -9.76 10.62 -54.11
CA ASN A 64 -10.17 11.99 -54.40
C ASN A 64 -8.97 12.96 -54.50
N VAL A 65 -7.91 12.74 -53.68
CA VAL A 65 -6.65 13.49 -53.82
C VAL A 65 -6.10 13.33 -55.26
N LEU A 66 -6.06 12.12 -55.78
CA LEU A 66 -5.57 11.85 -57.16
C LEU A 66 -6.48 12.43 -58.24
N VAL A 67 -7.80 12.47 -58.00
CA VAL A 67 -8.75 13.13 -58.92
C VAL A 67 -8.48 14.64 -58.98
N GLU A 68 -8.26 15.27 -57.82
CA GLU A 68 -7.94 16.70 -57.77
C GLU A 68 -6.56 17.02 -58.36
N VAL A 69 -5.58 16.14 -58.26
CA VAL A 69 -4.29 16.27 -58.92
C VAL A 69 -4.47 16.23 -60.46
N ARG A 70 -5.25 15.28 -60.98
CA ARG A 70 -5.53 15.14 -62.42
C ARG A 70 -6.28 16.37 -62.99
N ASN A 71 -7.16 16.93 -62.20
CA ASN A 71 -7.98 18.09 -62.61
C ASN A 71 -7.25 19.44 -62.46
N SER A 72 -6.03 19.44 -61.92
CA SER A 72 -5.30 20.69 -61.73
C SER A 72 -4.80 21.23 -63.07
N ILE A 73 -5.04 22.54 -63.24
CA ILE A 73 -4.63 23.30 -64.43
C ILE A 73 -3.36 24.14 -64.21
N ASP A 74 -2.90 24.19 -62.94
CA ASP A 74 -1.66 24.84 -62.50
C ASP A 74 -0.82 23.83 -61.74
N GLY A 75 0.45 24.15 -61.48
CA GLY A 75 1.29 23.29 -60.65
C GLY A 75 0.68 23.02 -59.29
N VAL A 76 0.81 21.78 -58.79
CA VAL A 76 0.20 21.33 -57.52
C VAL A 76 1.27 20.91 -56.53
N LEU A 77 1.17 21.39 -55.31
CA LEU A 77 1.88 20.88 -54.15
C LEU A 77 0.93 20.07 -53.25
N VAL A 78 1.23 18.80 -53.03
CA VAL A 78 0.53 17.93 -52.07
C VAL A 78 1.36 17.76 -50.82
N THR A 79 0.77 18.06 -49.66
CA THR A 79 1.42 17.97 -48.34
C THR A 79 0.64 17.06 -47.37
N GLY A 80 1.25 16.67 -46.25
CA GLY A 80 0.63 15.89 -45.21
C GLY A 80 0.59 14.37 -45.44
N LEU A 81 0.98 13.90 -46.64
CA LEU A 81 0.89 12.47 -46.99
C LEU A 81 1.69 11.57 -46.08
N SER A 82 2.93 11.93 -45.74
CA SER A 82 3.78 11.15 -44.84
C SER A 82 3.17 11.03 -43.46
N ALA A 83 2.57 12.09 -42.92
CA ALA A 83 1.88 12.03 -41.62
C ALA A 83 0.77 10.96 -41.58
N TYR A 84 -0.01 10.89 -42.66
CA TYR A 84 -1.09 9.90 -42.80
C TYR A 84 -0.55 8.48 -43.05
N LEU A 85 0.36 8.30 -43.99
CA LEU A 85 0.88 6.99 -44.36
C LEU A 85 1.69 6.32 -43.23
N HIS A 86 2.27 7.11 -42.34
CA HIS A 86 2.89 6.57 -41.13
C HIS A 86 1.88 5.99 -40.12
N LEU A 87 0.63 6.41 -40.17
CA LEU A 87 -0.46 5.85 -39.35
C LEU A 87 -1.07 4.59 -39.99
N ARG A 88 -0.73 4.28 -41.24
CA ARG A 88 -1.31 3.20 -42.04
C ARG A 88 -0.31 2.07 -42.26
N SER A 89 -0.82 0.99 -42.87
CA SER A 89 0.03 -0.11 -43.20
C SER A 89 0.99 0.27 -44.36
N LYS A 90 2.08 -0.46 -44.45
CA LYS A 90 3.04 -0.28 -45.52
C LYS A 90 2.43 -0.59 -46.90
N GLU A 91 1.51 -1.55 -46.94
CA GLU A 91 0.78 -1.94 -48.12
C GLU A 91 -0.09 -0.81 -48.66
N GLU A 92 -0.74 -0.02 -47.78
CA GLU A 92 -1.51 1.16 -48.19
C GLU A 92 -0.60 2.25 -48.77
N ALA A 93 0.57 2.46 -48.17
CA ALA A 93 1.56 3.39 -48.70
C ALA A 93 2.03 2.99 -50.12
N VAL A 94 2.37 1.70 -50.30
CA VAL A 94 2.74 1.15 -51.60
C VAL A 94 1.59 1.26 -52.59
N GLY A 95 0.36 0.93 -52.18
CA GLY A 95 -0.84 1.04 -53.01
C GLY A 95 -1.05 2.48 -53.54
N PHE A 96 -0.92 3.45 -52.66
CA PHE A 96 -1.06 4.86 -53.07
C PHE A 96 0.01 5.28 -54.08
N ILE A 97 1.29 4.88 -53.90
CA ILE A 97 2.36 5.18 -54.84
C ILE A 97 2.06 4.55 -56.19
N LEU A 98 1.59 3.28 -56.24
CA LEU A 98 1.18 2.63 -57.48
C LEU A 98 0.05 3.36 -58.17
N ASP A 99 -0.97 3.83 -57.46
CA ASP A 99 -2.10 4.57 -58.04
C ASP A 99 -1.63 5.86 -58.71
N THR A 100 -0.48 6.42 -58.29
CA THR A 100 0.11 7.60 -58.98
C THR A 100 0.78 7.28 -60.32
N GLU A 101 0.97 5.98 -60.69
CA GLU A 101 1.56 5.59 -61.93
C GLU A 101 0.75 6.08 -63.12
N TYR A 102 -0.57 6.16 -62.93
CA TYR A 102 -1.50 6.58 -63.98
C TYR A 102 -2.09 7.98 -63.69
N CYS A 103 -1.50 8.71 -62.75
CA CYS A 103 -1.95 10.06 -62.40
C CYS A 103 -1.09 11.12 -63.11
N VAL A 104 -1.58 11.66 -64.18
CA VAL A 104 -0.94 12.78 -64.90
C VAL A 104 -1.73 14.07 -64.60
N THR A 105 -1.03 15.14 -64.29
CA THR A 105 -1.66 16.47 -64.11
C THR A 105 -2.29 16.98 -65.38
N GLY A 106 -3.34 17.81 -65.24
CA GLY A 106 -3.96 18.47 -66.41
C GLY A 106 -3.02 19.49 -67.04
N ASN A 107 -2.28 20.24 -66.26
CA ASN A 107 -1.23 21.16 -66.68
C ASN A 107 -0.29 21.46 -65.50
N GLY A 108 1.00 21.70 -65.81
CA GLY A 108 2.01 22.00 -64.80
C GLY A 108 2.46 20.76 -63.96
N PRO A 109 3.46 20.95 -63.12
CA PRO A 109 4.03 19.86 -62.31
C PRO A 109 3.19 19.52 -61.10
N CYS A 110 3.35 18.27 -60.58
CA CYS A 110 2.86 17.88 -59.29
C CYS A 110 4.02 17.45 -58.37
N PHE A 111 4.12 18.10 -57.23
CA PHE A 111 5.07 17.72 -56.20
C PHE A 111 4.32 17.18 -54.98
N VAL A 112 4.79 16.05 -54.46
CA VAL A 112 4.30 15.44 -53.20
C VAL A 112 5.43 15.54 -52.19
N LEU A 113 5.29 16.48 -51.25
CA LEU A 113 6.30 16.66 -50.20
C LEU A 113 6.05 15.68 -49.09
N THR A 114 7.08 14.92 -48.77
CA THR A 114 7.06 13.88 -47.72
C THR A 114 8.20 14.08 -46.75
N TYR A 115 8.08 13.43 -45.61
CA TYR A 115 9.09 13.46 -44.54
C TYR A 115 9.35 12.05 -44.04
N GLY A 116 10.62 11.55 -44.17
CA GLY A 116 11.08 10.26 -43.67
C GLY A 116 10.45 9.04 -44.28
N MET A 117 10.05 9.11 -45.55
CA MET A 117 9.48 7.99 -46.32
C MET A 117 10.52 7.16 -47.07
N ARG A 118 11.80 7.50 -46.98
CA ARG A 118 12.91 6.88 -47.71
C ARG A 118 12.89 5.34 -47.68
N GLY A 119 12.66 4.76 -46.48
CA GLY A 119 12.61 3.31 -46.36
C GLY A 119 11.48 2.67 -47.18
N ILE A 120 10.35 3.36 -47.34
CA ILE A 120 9.22 2.92 -48.17
C ILE A 120 9.58 3.07 -49.65
N PHE A 121 10.13 4.19 -50.05
CA PHE A 121 10.52 4.42 -51.44
C PHE A 121 11.61 3.46 -51.91
N THR A 122 12.67 3.26 -51.14
CA THR A 122 13.74 2.30 -51.45
C THR A 122 13.21 0.85 -51.63
N GLU A 123 12.28 0.46 -50.76
CA GLU A 123 11.67 -0.87 -50.88
C GLU A 123 10.69 -0.95 -52.05
N PHE A 124 9.95 0.13 -52.30
CA PHE A 124 9.07 0.24 -53.46
C PHE A 124 9.85 0.08 -54.75
N GLU A 125 10.93 0.85 -54.95
CA GLU A 125 11.79 0.75 -56.14
C GLU A 125 12.39 -0.64 -56.34
N ARG A 126 12.78 -1.33 -55.27
CA ARG A 126 13.30 -2.69 -55.33
C ARG A 126 12.27 -3.68 -55.83
N ASN A 127 11.03 -3.53 -55.39
CA ASN A 127 9.93 -4.45 -55.73
C ASN A 127 9.24 -4.09 -57.06
N HIS A 128 9.39 -2.86 -57.55
CA HIS A 128 8.80 -2.33 -58.77
C HIS A 128 9.90 -1.70 -59.66
N PRO A 129 10.79 -2.50 -60.27
CA PRO A 129 11.98 -2.00 -60.96
C PRO A 129 11.66 -1.36 -62.33
N ASN A 130 10.88 -0.27 -62.30
CA ASN A 130 10.60 0.54 -63.48
C ASN A 130 11.47 1.81 -63.48
N PRO A 131 12.29 2.08 -64.52
CA PRO A 131 13.18 3.24 -64.56
C PRO A 131 12.49 4.60 -64.33
N CYS A 132 11.22 4.73 -64.67
CA CYS A 132 10.46 5.99 -64.45
C CYS A 132 10.35 6.37 -62.98
N TRP A 133 10.38 5.44 -62.04
CA TRP A 133 10.34 5.73 -60.60
C TRP A 133 11.58 6.43 -60.11
N LYS A 134 12.76 6.15 -60.62
CA LYS A 134 14.02 6.79 -60.24
C LYS A 134 14.02 8.31 -60.51
N GLU A 135 13.27 8.73 -61.48
CA GLU A 135 13.11 10.15 -61.79
C GLU A 135 12.02 10.85 -60.97
N ARG A 136 11.22 10.08 -60.26
CA ARG A 136 10.09 10.58 -59.47
C ARG A 136 10.35 10.64 -58.00
N PHE A 137 11.42 10.00 -57.46
CA PHE A 137 11.76 10.06 -56.06
C PHE A 137 13.03 10.89 -55.83
N PHE A 138 12.84 12.03 -55.14
CA PHE A 138 13.92 12.93 -54.76
C PHE A 138 14.14 12.81 -53.25
N GLU A 139 15.18 12.10 -52.83
CA GLU A 139 15.48 11.90 -51.42
C GLU A 139 16.60 12.84 -50.97
N ILE A 140 16.35 13.70 -50.00
CA ILE A 140 17.25 14.72 -49.45
C ILE A 140 17.73 14.28 -48.09
N GLY A 141 19.05 14.34 -47.85
CA GLY A 141 19.69 13.94 -46.60
C GLY A 141 20.63 12.77 -46.78
N ASP A 142 21.69 12.71 -45.97
CA ASP A 142 22.74 11.68 -46.07
C ASP A 142 22.56 10.50 -45.12
N ASN A 143 21.70 10.62 -44.10
CA ASN A 143 21.43 9.56 -43.14
C ASN A 143 19.93 9.25 -43.08
N PRO A 144 19.53 7.97 -42.93
CA PRO A 144 18.16 7.64 -42.62
C PRO A 144 17.82 8.28 -41.29
N ALA A 145 16.80 9.12 -41.30
CA ALA A 145 16.35 9.80 -40.08
C ALA A 145 15.96 8.78 -39.03
N ASP A 146 16.78 8.66 -37.99
CA ASP A 146 16.32 8.15 -36.68
C ASP A 146 15.31 9.12 -36.03
N GLY A 147 14.96 10.16 -36.74
CA GLY A 147 14.33 11.38 -36.28
C GLY A 147 12.82 11.50 -36.40
N TYR A 148 12.08 10.46 -36.78
CA TYR A 148 10.65 10.49 -36.53
C TYR A 148 10.44 10.26 -35.04
N GLY A 149 10.03 11.31 -34.36
CA GLY A 149 9.61 11.22 -32.98
C GLY A 149 8.47 10.22 -32.79
N SER A 150 8.37 9.71 -31.61
CA SER A 150 7.27 8.85 -31.22
C SER A 150 6.01 9.72 -31.10
N TYR A 151 5.00 9.47 -31.91
CA TYR A 151 3.69 10.07 -31.74
C TYR A 151 2.97 9.36 -30.61
N VAL A 152 2.32 10.15 -29.74
CA VAL A 152 1.52 9.63 -28.64
C VAL A 152 0.08 9.98 -28.87
N PHE A 153 -0.78 8.98 -28.93
CA PHE A 153 -2.21 9.13 -29.09
C PHE A 153 -2.92 8.75 -27.81
N PHE A 154 -3.90 9.56 -27.39
CA PHE A 154 -4.74 9.29 -26.23
C PHE A 154 -6.14 8.88 -26.69
N ASP A 155 -6.77 7.99 -25.94
CA ASP A 155 -8.22 7.82 -26.04
C ASP A 155 -8.93 9.13 -25.64
N GLU A 156 -10.07 9.44 -26.27
CA GLU A 156 -10.81 10.68 -26.02
C GLU A 156 -11.21 10.82 -24.54
N GLU A 157 -11.46 9.70 -23.86
CA GLU A 157 -11.76 9.67 -22.43
C GLU A 157 -10.61 10.20 -21.56
N LEU A 158 -9.37 10.14 -22.03
CA LEU A 158 -8.18 10.65 -21.35
C LEU A 158 -7.92 12.15 -21.61
N LYS A 159 -8.69 12.79 -22.49
CA LYS A 159 -8.46 14.18 -22.90
C LYS A 159 -8.42 15.16 -21.73
N GLY A 160 -9.31 14.98 -20.75
CA GLY A 160 -9.37 15.84 -19.56
C GLY A 160 -8.13 15.74 -18.67
N VAL A 161 -7.54 14.56 -18.59
CA VAL A 161 -6.34 14.27 -17.80
C VAL A 161 -5.08 14.62 -18.58
N ALA A 162 -5.07 14.29 -19.87
CA ALA A 162 -3.96 14.59 -20.78
C ALA A 162 -3.76 16.10 -21.02
N GLY A 163 -4.77 16.93 -20.76
CA GLY A 163 -4.66 18.40 -20.83
C GLY A 163 -3.63 19.02 -19.88
N THR A 164 -3.13 18.26 -18.91
CA THR A 164 -1.98 18.64 -18.06
C THR A 164 -0.63 18.40 -18.74
N PHE A 165 -0.62 17.75 -19.91
CA PHE A 165 0.57 17.45 -20.68
C PHE A 165 1.07 18.69 -21.43
N GLN A 166 2.36 18.99 -21.35
CA GLN A 166 2.99 20.06 -22.14
C GLN A 166 3.35 19.50 -23.53
N GLY A 167 2.43 19.58 -24.48
CA GLY A 167 2.65 19.12 -25.85
C GLY A 167 1.62 19.74 -26.81
N ALA A 168 1.86 19.60 -28.11
CA ALA A 168 0.90 20.01 -29.12
C ALA A 168 -0.27 19.01 -29.18
N PHE A 169 -1.52 19.49 -29.03
CA PHE A 169 -2.72 18.67 -29.05
C PHE A 169 -3.44 18.74 -30.39
N ALA A 170 -3.72 17.57 -30.98
CA ALA A 170 -4.64 17.44 -32.09
C ALA A 170 -5.94 16.78 -31.62
N ASN A 171 -7.05 17.46 -31.81
CA ASN A 171 -8.39 16.96 -31.43
C ASN A 171 -9.04 16.09 -32.52
N SER A 172 -8.42 15.96 -33.68
CA SER A 172 -8.91 15.22 -34.84
C SER A 172 -7.74 14.74 -35.69
N LEU A 173 -7.98 13.74 -36.55
CA LEU A 173 -7.01 13.29 -37.54
C LEU A 173 -6.61 14.46 -38.46
N GLN A 174 -7.57 15.30 -38.82
CA GLN A 174 -7.33 16.49 -39.66
C GLN A 174 -6.33 17.44 -39.00
N SER A 175 -6.56 17.82 -37.75
CA SER A 175 -5.67 18.75 -37.03
C SER A 175 -4.30 18.12 -36.77
N PHE A 176 -4.22 16.80 -36.54
CA PHE A 176 -2.98 16.06 -36.42
C PHE A 176 -2.14 16.13 -37.69
N ILE A 177 -2.72 15.80 -38.86
CA ILE A 177 -2.00 15.82 -40.13
C ILE A 177 -1.52 17.23 -40.46
N ARG A 178 -2.38 18.26 -40.28
CA ARG A 178 -2.01 19.67 -40.52
C ARG A 178 -0.87 20.12 -39.60
N GLY A 179 -0.90 19.71 -38.35
CA GLY A 179 0.15 20.06 -37.39
C GLY A 179 1.51 19.48 -37.75
N ILE A 180 1.57 18.21 -38.09
CA ILE A 180 2.80 17.55 -38.56
C ILE A 180 3.28 18.16 -39.87
N ASP A 181 2.37 18.52 -40.72
CA ASP A 181 2.68 19.13 -42.00
C ASP A 181 3.33 20.52 -41.84
N CYS A 182 2.94 21.27 -40.81
CA CYS A 182 3.58 22.56 -40.48
C CYS A 182 4.93 22.41 -39.77
N GLU A 183 5.04 21.44 -38.84
CA GLU A 183 6.25 21.14 -38.06
C GLU A 183 6.41 19.65 -37.95
N PRO A 184 7.14 19.00 -38.87
CA PRO A 184 7.38 17.55 -38.85
C PRO A 184 8.37 17.13 -37.75
N THR A 185 8.10 17.53 -36.52
CA THR A 185 8.84 17.16 -35.33
C THR A 185 7.98 16.29 -34.41
N ASN A 186 8.51 15.93 -33.25
CA ASN A 186 7.81 15.11 -32.26
C ASN A 186 6.49 15.74 -31.85
N TRP A 187 5.38 15.19 -32.33
CA TRP A 187 4.05 15.52 -31.87
C TRP A 187 3.64 14.56 -30.75
N GLU A 188 4.04 14.88 -29.55
CA GLU A 188 3.55 14.19 -28.36
C GLU A 188 2.20 14.77 -27.96
N GLY A 189 1.23 13.91 -27.67
CA GLY A 189 -0.04 14.34 -27.08
C GLY A 189 -1.19 14.59 -28.05
N SER A 190 -1.27 13.88 -29.17
CA SER A 190 -2.45 13.90 -30.02
C SER A 190 -3.60 13.11 -29.41
N CYS A 191 -4.79 13.73 -29.31
CA CYS A 191 -6.02 13.08 -28.89
C CYS A 191 -6.79 12.59 -30.11
N VAL A 192 -7.11 11.30 -30.16
CA VAL A 192 -7.93 10.69 -31.20
C VAL A 192 -9.08 9.89 -30.58
N ASN A 193 -10.20 9.79 -31.28
CA ASN A 193 -11.31 9.01 -30.77
C ASN A 193 -11.04 7.50 -30.84
N LYS A 194 -11.80 6.72 -30.08
CA LYS A 194 -11.61 5.28 -29.95
C LYS A 194 -11.71 4.54 -31.29
N THR A 195 -12.62 4.94 -32.16
CA THR A 195 -12.82 4.33 -33.48
C THR A 195 -11.62 4.54 -34.38
N GLN A 196 -10.98 5.71 -34.32
CA GLN A 196 -9.74 5.99 -35.06
C GLN A 196 -8.58 5.13 -34.54
N LEU A 197 -8.46 4.91 -33.22
CA LEU A 197 -7.43 4.07 -32.62
C LEU A 197 -7.51 2.60 -33.08
N GLU A 198 -8.72 2.09 -33.32
CA GLU A 198 -8.92 0.73 -33.79
C GLU A 198 -8.43 0.52 -35.24
N ASN A 199 -8.47 1.58 -36.05
CA ASN A 199 -8.10 1.57 -37.46
C ASN A 199 -6.63 1.93 -37.72
N LEU A 200 -5.88 2.35 -36.71
CA LEU A 200 -4.47 2.69 -36.87
C LEU A 200 -3.59 1.44 -36.96
N ALA A 201 -2.66 1.45 -37.91
CA ALA A 201 -1.67 0.39 -38.02
C ALA A 201 -0.73 0.37 -36.80
N ARG A 202 -0.43 -0.82 -36.27
CA ARG A 202 0.53 -0.99 -35.17
C ARG A 202 1.95 -0.84 -35.73
N THR A 203 2.48 0.36 -35.78
CA THR A 203 3.88 0.61 -36.13
C THR A 203 4.73 0.89 -34.89
N ARG A 204 6.05 0.71 -34.98
CA ARG A 204 6.97 1.01 -33.87
C ARG A 204 7.09 2.52 -33.54
N ARG A 205 6.49 3.38 -34.32
CA ARG A 205 6.66 4.84 -34.24
C ARG A 205 5.58 5.56 -33.46
N PHE A 206 4.51 4.90 -33.04
CA PHE A 206 3.52 5.53 -32.17
C PHE A 206 3.12 4.65 -31.01
N ARG A 207 2.88 5.32 -29.91
CA ARG A 207 2.38 4.74 -28.69
C ARG A 207 0.92 5.18 -28.53
N ILE A 208 0.03 4.21 -28.40
CA ILE A 208 -1.39 4.45 -28.14
C ILE A 208 -1.62 4.24 -26.64
N LEU A 209 -2.04 5.28 -25.95
CA LEU A 209 -2.38 5.25 -24.54
C LEU A 209 -3.90 5.08 -24.41
N ARG A 210 -4.34 3.93 -23.93
CA ARG A 210 -5.75 3.53 -23.85
C ARG A 210 -6.33 3.62 -22.46
N SER A 211 -5.48 3.69 -21.46
CA SER A 211 -5.88 3.75 -20.06
C SER A 211 -5.17 4.88 -19.32
N PRO A 212 -5.72 5.34 -18.20
CA PRO A 212 -5.00 6.28 -17.33
C PRO A 212 -3.66 5.73 -16.85
N PHE A 213 -3.55 4.41 -16.64
CA PHE A 213 -2.29 3.78 -16.27
C PHE A 213 -1.24 3.87 -17.39
N ASP A 214 -1.63 3.64 -18.66
CA ASP A 214 -0.71 3.81 -19.79
C ASP A 214 -0.16 5.25 -19.86
N LEU A 215 -1.04 6.24 -19.60
CA LEU A 215 -0.66 7.64 -19.55
C LEU A 215 0.33 7.91 -18.41
N LEU A 216 0.07 7.39 -17.21
CA LEU A 216 0.97 7.53 -16.08
C LEU A 216 2.34 6.89 -16.37
N GLU A 217 2.37 5.67 -16.89
CA GLU A 217 3.60 4.97 -17.27
C GLU A 217 4.40 5.72 -18.33
N PHE A 218 3.72 6.37 -19.26
CA PHE A 218 4.36 7.21 -20.27
C PHE A 218 5.00 8.46 -19.68
N CYS A 219 4.28 9.14 -18.78
CA CYS A 219 4.72 10.40 -18.17
C CYS A 219 5.80 10.19 -17.10
N CYS A 220 5.74 9.08 -16.38
CA CYS A 220 6.57 8.81 -15.22
C CYS A 220 7.61 7.73 -15.55
N ARG A 221 8.73 8.14 -16.15
CA ARG A 221 9.79 7.22 -16.61
C ARG A 221 10.49 6.45 -15.49
N ASP A 222 10.44 6.95 -14.27
CA ASP A 222 11.00 6.31 -13.08
C ASP A 222 9.98 5.44 -12.34
N MET A 223 8.78 5.21 -12.91
CA MET A 223 7.79 4.33 -12.31
C MET A 223 8.31 2.88 -12.31
N PRO A 224 8.37 2.23 -11.14
CA PRO A 224 8.90 0.88 -11.06
C PRO A 224 8.00 -0.15 -11.77
N PRO A 225 8.59 -1.17 -12.43
CA PRO A 225 7.85 -2.21 -13.13
C PRO A 225 7.03 -3.14 -12.21
N SER A 226 7.20 -3.01 -10.90
CA SER A 226 6.39 -3.71 -9.89
C SER A 226 4.98 -3.13 -9.74
N VAL A 227 4.76 -1.88 -10.16
CA VAL A 227 3.43 -1.24 -10.20
C VAL A 227 2.72 -1.69 -11.49
N LYS A 228 1.48 -2.19 -11.36
CA LYS A 228 0.69 -2.74 -12.45
C LYS A 228 -0.67 -2.06 -12.55
N SER A 229 -1.27 -2.08 -13.73
CA SER A 229 -2.58 -1.47 -14.00
C SER A 229 -3.71 -2.02 -13.13
N ASP A 230 -3.66 -3.28 -12.75
CA ASP A 230 -4.65 -3.97 -11.92
C ASP A 230 -4.57 -3.63 -10.42
N MET A 231 -3.60 -2.80 -10.01
CA MET A 231 -3.46 -2.31 -8.63
C MET A 231 -4.35 -1.11 -8.29
N GLY A 232 -5.05 -0.56 -9.26
CA GLY A 232 -5.98 0.55 -9.09
C GLY A 232 -7.08 0.55 -10.14
N SER A 233 -8.15 1.31 -9.88
CA SER A 233 -9.18 1.62 -10.86
C SER A 233 -8.76 2.81 -11.72
N ASP A 234 -9.40 2.98 -12.87
CA ASP A 234 -9.14 4.12 -13.76
C ASP A 234 -9.34 5.46 -13.03
N SER A 235 -10.36 5.56 -12.17
CA SER A 235 -10.59 6.76 -11.36
C SER A 235 -9.45 7.06 -10.39
N GLN A 236 -8.85 6.02 -9.78
CA GLN A 236 -7.69 6.19 -8.89
C GLN A 236 -6.44 6.61 -9.67
N TRP A 237 -6.21 6.02 -10.86
CA TRP A 237 -5.10 6.42 -11.72
C TRP A 237 -5.25 7.86 -12.21
N ILE A 238 -6.48 8.29 -12.59
CA ILE A 238 -6.79 9.67 -12.95
C ILE A 238 -6.49 10.65 -11.82
N GLU A 239 -6.82 10.30 -10.57
CA GLU A 239 -6.51 11.10 -9.38
C GLU A 239 -5.00 11.25 -9.15
N LEU A 240 -4.22 10.19 -9.40
CA LEU A 240 -2.77 10.17 -9.16
C LEU A 240 -1.97 10.96 -10.20
N ILE A 241 -2.38 10.94 -11.48
CA ILE A 241 -1.61 11.54 -12.59
C ILE A 241 -1.22 13.00 -12.33
N PRO A 242 -2.12 13.93 -11.98
CA PRO A 242 -1.76 15.33 -11.75
C PRO A 242 -0.73 15.50 -10.63
N GLU A 243 -0.85 14.73 -9.55
CA GLU A 243 0.05 14.81 -8.41
C GLU A 243 1.48 14.33 -8.76
N VAL A 244 1.59 13.26 -9.56
CA VAL A 244 2.88 12.75 -10.02
C VAL A 244 3.51 13.68 -11.05
N LEU A 245 2.73 14.24 -11.98
CA LEU A 245 3.21 15.21 -12.97
C LEU A 245 3.76 16.47 -12.30
N GLU A 246 3.07 16.99 -11.29
CA GLU A 246 3.54 18.14 -10.50
C GLU A 246 4.85 17.82 -9.75
N ALA A 247 4.97 16.61 -9.23
CA ALA A 247 6.18 16.15 -8.55
C ALA A 247 7.33 15.82 -9.51
N LYS A 248 7.05 15.64 -10.82
CA LYS A 248 7.98 15.29 -11.92
C LYS A 248 8.54 13.86 -11.88
N THR A 249 8.59 13.22 -10.73
CA THR A 249 9.10 11.84 -10.59
C THR A 249 8.28 11.09 -9.57
N TRP A 250 8.24 9.75 -9.72
CA TRP A 250 7.61 8.85 -8.78
C TRP A 250 8.16 9.01 -7.35
N THR A 251 9.47 9.01 -7.23
CA THR A 251 10.14 9.17 -5.94
C THR A 251 9.84 10.52 -5.28
N ALA A 252 9.84 11.61 -6.04
CA ALA A 252 9.54 12.95 -5.52
C ALA A 252 8.08 13.07 -5.05
N PHE A 253 7.14 12.41 -5.73
CA PHE A 253 5.74 12.35 -5.30
C PHE A 253 5.61 11.74 -3.90
N PHE A 254 6.21 10.56 -3.65
CA PHE A 254 6.12 9.91 -2.34
C PHE A 254 6.79 10.71 -1.22
N ARG A 255 7.94 11.33 -1.52
CA ARG A 255 8.61 12.22 -0.55
C ARG A 255 7.74 13.42 -0.21
N ARG A 256 7.10 14.03 -1.18
CA ARG A 256 6.15 15.15 -0.95
C ARG A 256 4.94 14.71 -0.14
N LYS A 257 4.38 13.52 -0.42
CA LYS A 257 3.14 13.03 0.20
C LYS A 257 3.34 12.54 1.63
N PHE A 258 4.44 11.85 1.91
CA PHE A 258 4.69 11.15 3.18
C PHE A 258 5.90 11.68 3.97
N GLY A 259 6.63 12.66 3.43
CA GLY A 259 7.82 13.22 4.08
C GLY A 259 9.06 12.34 3.93
N GLU A 260 10.02 12.53 4.84
CA GLU A 260 11.31 11.81 4.82
C GLU A 260 11.27 10.47 5.58
N MET A 261 10.14 10.12 6.19
CA MET A 261 9.98 8.82 6.88
C MET A 261 9.98 7.68 5.85
N SER A 262 10.47 6.52 6.26
CA SER A 262 10.31 5.32 5.44
C SER A 262 8.81 4.97 5.31
N LEU A 263 8.41 4.43 4.16
CA LEU A 263 7.00 4.07 3.94
C LEU A 263 6.52 2.98 4.92
N GLU A 264 7.42 2.15 5.43
CA GLU A 264 7.12 1.17 6.49
C GLU A 264 6.81 1.86 7.84
N GLU A 265 7.55 2.91 8.19
CA GLU A 265 7.26 3.71 9.39
C GLU A 265 5.95 4.47 9.25
N VAL A 266 5.67 4.99 8.05
CA VAL A 266 4.37 5.62 7.75
C VAL A 266 3.23 4.62 7.89
N LEU A 267 3.38 3.39 7.36
CA LEU A 267 2.41 2.31 7.54
C LEU A 267 2.16 2.02 9.02
N ALA A 268 3.23 1.86 9.80
CA ALA A 268 3.16 1.49 11.22
C ALA A 268 2.62 2.61 12.13
N SER A 269 2.69 3.88 11.73
CA SER A 269 2.31 5.02 12.58
C SER A 269 1.05 5.75 12.13
N ASN A 270 0.78 5.82 10.83
CA ASN A 270 -0.22 6.74 10.29
C ASN A 270 -1.41 6.05 9.59
N TRP A 271 -1.33 4.75 9.27
CA TRP A 271 -2.35 4.04 8.49
C TRP A 271 -3.78 4.26 8.97
N ALA A 272 -4.01 4.17 10.28
CA ALA A 272 -5.35 4.28 10.86
C ALA A 272 -6.00 5.66 10.65
N ARG A 273 -5.19 6.70 10.38
CA ARG A 273 -5.64 8.09 10.17
C ARG A 273 -5.77 8.47 8.71
N MET A 274 -5.31 7.62 7.79
CA MET A 274 -5.33 7.89 6.36
C MET A 274 -6.72 7.63 5.77
N ASP A 275 -7.09 8.44 4.79
CA ASP A 275 -8.21 8.17 3.89
C ASP A 275 -7.90 7.05 2.88
N ALA A 276 -8.86 6.71 2.06
CA ALA A 276 -8.73 5.62 1.10
C ALA A 276 -7.65 5.89 0.03
N SER A 277 -7.58 7.12 -0.50
CA SER A 277 -6.60 7.52 -1.51
C SER A 277 -5.18 7.49 -0.94
N ALA A 278 -4.96 8.04 0.26
CA ALA A 278 -3.65 8.02 0.92
C ALA A 278 -3.17 6.59 1.23
N ARG A 279 -4.08 5.69 1.64
CA ARG A 279 -3.77 4.28 1.83
C ARG A 279 -3.37 3.59 0.54
N TRP A 280 -4.08 3.89 -0.55
CA TRP A 280 -3.75 3.36 -1.87
C TRP A 280 -2.41 3.89 -2.38
N PHE A 281 -2.13 5.18 -2.23
CA PHE A 281 -0.82 5.74 -2.57
C PHE A 281 0.31 5.08 -1.76
N LEU A 282 0.12 4.90 -0.44
CA LEU A 282 1.11 4.23 0.39
C LEU A 282 1.35 2.79 -0.08
N PHE A 283 0.29 2.05 -0.41
CA PHE A 283 0.40 0.70 -0.96
C PHE A 283 1.21 0.67 -2.26
N LEU A 284 0.94 1.59 -3.21
CA LEU A 284 1.71 1.71 -4.44
C LEU A 284 3.19 2.03 -4.16
N GLY A 285 3.45 2.95 -3.23
CA GLY A 285 4.81 3.29 -2.83
C GLY A 285 5.58 2.11 -2.23
N LEU A 286 4.94 1.33 -1.36
CA LEU A 286 5.52 0.12 -0.79
C LEU A 286 5.81 -0.94 -1.87
N LYS A 287 4.91 -1.11 -2.84
CA LYS A 287 5.12 -1.98 -4.01
C LYS A 287 6.29 -1.51 -4.88
N ALA A 288 6.45 -0.21 -5.04
CA ALA A 288 7.45 0.41 -5.87
C ALA A 288 8.85 0.44 -5.24
N GLY A 289 8.93 0.77 -3.96
CA GLY A 289 10.20 0.96 -3.26
C GLY A 289 10.82 -0.31 -2.71
N GLY A 290 10.11 -1.42 -2.77
CA GLY A 290 10.47 -2.62 -2.04
C GLY A 290 10.34 -2.43 -0.52
N ALA A 291 10.05 -3.51 0.18
CA ALA A 291 10.01 -3.50 1.63
C ALA A 291 11.39 -3.82 2.18
N SER A 292 11.80 -3.19 3.29
CA SER A 292 13.04 -3.52 4.00
C SER A 292 12.85 -4.77 4.86
N SER A 293 11.64 -4.99 5.39
CA SER A 293 11.32 -6.17 6.21
C SER A 293 10.90 -7.37 5.37
N SER A 294 11.39 -8.55 5.75
CA SER A 294 11.09 -9.81 5.05
C SER A 294 9.60 -10.16 5.08
N TYR A 295 8.95 -9.83 6.20
CA TYR A 295 7.51 -10.07 6.35
C TYR A 295 6.70 -9.21 5.38
N LEU A 296 7.03 -7.91 5.29
CA LEU A 296 6.31 -6.99 4.40
C LEU A 296 6.54 -7.34 2.92
N GLN A 297 7.75 -7.79 2.56
CA GLN A 297 8.03 -8.30 1.21
C GLN A 297 7.09 -9.46 0.86
N LYS A 298 6.99 -10.47 1.74
CA LYS A 298 6.08 -11.61 1.57
C LYS A 298 4.62 -11.19 1.43
N VAL A 299 4.17 -10.21 2.19
CA VAL A 299 2.81 -9.65 2.09
C VAL A 299 2.59 -8.97 0.75
N LEU A 300 3.53 -8.12 0.32
CA LEU A 300 3.42 -7.36 -0.92
C LEU A 300 3.46 -8.25 -2.16
N GLU A 301 4.30 -9.28 -2.21
CA GLU A 301 4.39 -10.21 -3.33
C GLU A 301 3.03 -10.81 -3.71
N SER A 302 2.22 -11.13 -2.72
CA SER A 302 0.92 -11.80 -2.91
C SER A 302 -0.29 -10.86 -2.90
N SER A 303 -0.08 -9.53 -2.85
CA SER A 303 -1.15 -8.54 -2.76
C SER A 303 -1.24 -7.70 -4.04
N LEU A 304 -2.43 -7.65 -4.66
CA LEU A 304 -2.71 -6.82 -5.84
C LEU A 304 -3.55 -5.59 -5.52
N THR A 305 -4.26 -5.59 -4.40
CA THR A 305 -5.12 -4.49 -3.97
C THR A 305 -4.84 -4.11 -2.53
N VAL A 306 -5.24 -2.90 -2.12
CA VAL A 306 -5.15 -2.43 -0.73
C VAL A 306 -5.87 -3.36 0.23
N GLN A 307 -7.05 -3.86 -0.16
CA GLN A 307 -7.84 -4.79 0.67
C GLN A 307 -7.07 -6.10 0.88
N ALA A 308 -6.59 -6.72 -0.20
CA ALA A 308 -5.77 -7.93 -0.12
C ALA A 308 -4.48 -7.71 0.69
N PHE A 309 -3.87 -6.54 0.56
CA PHE A 309 -2.68 -6.15 1.32
C PHE A 309 -2.96 -6.16 2.83
N ILE A 310 -4.06 -5.54 3.28
CA ILE A 310 -4.42 -5.52 4.70
C ILE A 310 -4.77 -6.91 5.22
N GLU A 311 -5.55 -7.68 4.49
CA GLU A 311 -5.86 -9.06 4.87
C GLU A 311 -4.60 -9.93 5.00
N ARG A 312 -3.67 -9.79 4.06
CA ARG A 312 -2.37 -10.47 4.08
C ARG A 312 -1.45 -9.98 5.19
N LEU A 313 -1.50 -8.68 5.53
CA LEU A 313 -0.70 -8.13 6.63
C LEU A 313 -1.03 -8.82 7.97
N TYR A 314 -2.28 -9.22 8.17
CA TYR A 314 -2.67 -10.04 9.33
C TYR A 314 -2.34 -11.52 9.13
N SER A 315 -2.60 -12.11 7.97
CA SER A 315 -2.70 -13.56 7.79
C SER A 315 -1.47 -14.24 7.17
N ALA A 316 -0.56 -13.51 6.50
CA ALA A 316 0.59 -14.11 5.82
C ALA A 316 1.52 -14.89 6.75
N ILE A 317 1.56 -14.55 8.05
CA ILE A 317 2.34 -15.26 9.06
C ILE A 317 1.91 -16.73 9.20
N LEU A 318 0.64 -17.05 8.96
CA LEU A 318 0.11 -18.42 9.07
C LEU A 318 0.73 -19.38 8.04
N SER A 319 1.36 -18.87 6.99
CA SER A 319 2.08 -19.68 6.01
C SER A 319 3.55 -19.91 6.36
N VAL A 320 4.02 -19.36 7.48
CA VAL A 320 5.40 -19.53 7.95
C VAL A 320 5.42 -20.59 9.06
N ASP A 321 6.26 -21.61 8.90
CA ASP A 321 6.41 -22.64 9.92
C ASP A 321 7.00 -22.04 11.20
N VAL A 322 6.39 -22.34 12.35
CA VAL A 322 6.82 -21.84 13.66
C VAL A 322 8.24 -22.31 14.04
N SER A 323 8.69 -23.42 13.45
CA SER A 323 10.04 -23.98 13.67
C SER A 323 11.10 -23.38 12.73
N ALA A 324 10.69 -22.61 11.73
CA ALA A 324 11.61 -21.97 10.79
C ALA A 324 12.45 -20.89 11.48
N SER A 325 13.72 -20.81 11.12
CA SER A 325 14.69 -19.87 11.72
C SER A 325 14.28 -18.40 11.55
N GLU A 326 13.57 -18.08 10.48
CA GLU A 326 13.07 -16.73 10.18
C GLU A 326 11.75 -16.39 10.89
N PHE A 327 11.01 -17.37 11.44
CA PHE A 327 9.69 -17.16 12.03
C PHE A 327 9.68 -16.03 13.05
N ARG A 328 10.61 -16.08 14.02
CA ARG A 328 10.66 -15.09 15.09
C ARG A 328 10.87 -13.67 14.56
N ARG A 329 11.75 -13.50 13.59
CA ARG A 329 11.99 -12.20 12.96
C ARG A 329 10.74 -11.70 12.24
N MET A 330 10.11 -12.55 11.42
CA MET A 330 8.87 -12.19 10.70
C MET A 330 7.72 -11.88 11.64
N TYR A 331 7.62 -12.59 12.75
CA TYR A 331 6.63 -12.33 13.80
C TYR A 331 6.83 -10.95 14.42
N ASP A 332 8.07 -10.59 14.80
CA ASP A 332 8.38 -9.30 15.40
C ASP A 332 8.16 -8.14 14.40
N GLU A 333 8.53 -8.32 13.12
CA GLU A 333 8.25 -7.39 12.02
C GLU A 333 6.74 -7.19 11.85
N ARG A 334 5.95 -8.28 11.79
CA ARG A 334 4.48 -8.24 11.73
C ARG A 334 3.89 -7.47 12.92
N LYS A 335 4.30 -7.81 14.13
CA LYS A 335 3.79 -7.17 15.35
C LYS A 335 4.04 -5.67 15.33
N LYS A 336 5.22 -5.23 14.89
CA LYS A 336 5.56 -3.81 14.74
C LYS A 336 4.64 -3.10 13.73
N LEU A 337 4.39 -3.70 12.58
CA LEU A 337 3.52 -3.13 11.54
C LEU A 337 2.06 -3.05 12.00
N LEU A 338 1.54 -4.10 12.64
CA LEU A 338 0.16 -4.17 13.11
C LEU A 338 -0.13 -3.22 14.28
N ALA A 339 0.87 -2.73 15.00
CA ALA A 339 0.67 -1.75 16.06
C ALA A 339 -0.02 -0.46 15.57
N GLY A 340 0.22 -0.07 14.31
CA GLY A 340 -0.40 1.12 13.70
C GLY A 340 -1.58 0.81 12.76
N VAL A 341 -1.76 -0.46 12.38
CA VAL A 341 -2.82 -0.87 11.46
C VAL A 341 -3.97 -1.48 12.26
N LYS A 342 -5.14 -0.84 12.21
CA LYS A 342 -6.35 -1.29 12.91
C LYS A 342 -7.44 -1.56 11.89
N ASP A 343 -7.64 -2.82 11.53
CA ASP A 343 -8.73 -3.28 10.67
C ASP A 343 -9.47 -4.44 11.34
N SER A 344 -10.71 -4.18 11.75
CA SER A 344 -11.52 -5.15 12.50
C SER A 344 -11.94 -6.35 11.65
N THR A 345 -12.12 -6.16 10.35
CA THR A 345 -12.54 -7.24 9.43
C THR A 345 -11.39 -8.17 9.15
N ALA A 346 -10.23 -7.64 8.78
CA ALA A 346 -9.02 -8.43 8.55
C ALA A 346 -8.58 -9.17 9.82
N LEU A 347 -8.68 -8.53 10.99
CA LEU A 347 -8.41 -9.15 12.29
C LEU A 347 -9.32 -10.35 12.56
N LYS A 348 -10.65 -10.19 12.41
CA LYS A 348 -11.61 -11.29 12.62
C LYS A 348 -11.34 -12.45 11.67
N THR A 349 -11.09 -12.16 10.40
CA THR A 349 -10.73 -13.17 9.40
C THR A 349 -9.45 -13.90 9.79
N PHE A 350 -8.42 -13.19 10.25
CA PHE A 350 -7.17 -13.78 10.73
C PHE A 350 -7.39 -14.71 11.93
N VAL A 351 -8.14 -14.25 12.94
CA VAL A 351 -8.42 -15.04 14.14
C VAL A 351 -9.16 -16.35 13.78
N GLU A 352 -10.11 -16.29 12.84
CA GLU A 352 -10.80 -17.50 12.35
C GLU A 352 -9.85 -18.43 11.58
N LEU A 353 -9.08 -17.90 10.62
CA LEU A 353 -8.11 -18.69 9.85
C LEU A 353 -7.06 -19.35 10.76
N SER A 354 -6.65 -18.68 11.83
CA SER A 354 -5.64 -19.19 12.78
C SER A 354 -6.09 -20.47 13.49
N LYS A 355 -7.40 -20.74 13.60
CA LYS A 355 -7.92 -21.99 14.19
C LYS A 355 -7.41 -23.22 13.44
N GLY A 356 -7.16 -23.12 12.13
CA GLY A 356 -6.59 -24.18 11.32
C GLY A 356 -5.16 -24.57 11.70
N ALA A 357 -4.43 -23.72 12.42
CA ALA A 357 -3.07 -24.00 12.87
C ALA A 357 -3.01 -24.95 14.10
N GLY A 358 -4.14 -25.32 14.68
CA GLY A 358 -4.21 -26.25 15.79
C GLY A 358 -3.36 -25.81 16.99
N ARG A 359 -2.47 -26.69 17.49
CA ARG A 359 -1.58 -26.38 18.63
C ARG A 359 -0.62 -25.23 18.39
N ASN A 360 -0.27 -24.95 17.13
CA ASN A 360 0.62 -23.84 16.77
C ASN A 360 -0.08 -22.48 16.76
N ARG A 361 -1.41 -22.42 16.88
CA ARG A 361 -2.22 -21.19 16.85
C ARG A 361 -1.66 -20.12 17.80
N LEU A 362 -1.25 -20.52 18.99
CA LEU A 362 -0.70 -19.62 20.00
C LEU A 362 0.45 -18.76 19.48
N PHE A 363 1.35 -19.36 18.71
CA PHE A 363 2.58 -18.68 18.26
C PHE A 363 2.34 -17.59 17.22
N TYR A 364 1.16 -17.59 16.56
CA TYR A 364 0.78 -16.57 15.59
C TYR A 364 0.05 -15.38 16.21
N MET A 365 -0.39 -15.49 17.48
CA MET A 365 -1.13 -14.43 18.17
C MET A 365 -0.21 -13.34 18.70
N THR A 366 -0.77 -12.14 18.88
CA THR A 366 -0.11 -11.02 19.58
C THR A 366 -0.99 -10.52 20.73
N ASP A 367 -0.49 -9.57 21.50
CA ASP A 367 -1.25 -8.87 22.53
C ASP A 367 -1.83 -7.51 22.05
N LEU A 368 -1.73 -7.21 20.76
CA LEU A 368 -2.11 -5.91 20.21
C LEU A 368 -3.62 -5.67 20.23
N THR A 369 -4.42 -6.73 20.20
CA THR A 369 -5.88 -6.62 20.13
C THR A 369 -6.56 -7.53 21.15
N LEU A 370 -7.76 -7.13 21.58
CA LEU A 370 -8.55 -7.93 22.53
C LEU A 370 -8.87 -9.32 21.95
N ASP A 371 -9.17 -9.40 20.65
CA ASP A 371 -9.51 -10.67 20.00
C ASP A 371 -8.32 -11.64 19.98
N GLU A 372 -7.09 -11.15 19.73
CA GLU A 372 -5.89 -11.98 19.81
C GLU A 372 -5.56 -12.38 21.27
N GLN A 373 -5.72 -11.46 22.24
CA GLN A 373 -5.53 -11.77 23.68
C GLN A 373 -6.51 -12.85 24.14
N LYS A 374 -7.77 -12.81 23.71
CA LYS A 374 -8.77 -13.87 23.94
C LYS A 374 -8.35 -15.17 23.30
N ALA A 375 -7.87 -15.13 22.04
CA ALA A 375 -7.39 -16.32 21.35
C ALA A 375 -6.20 -16.98 22.06
N VAL A 376 -5.30 -16.21 22.70
CA VAL A 376 -4.24 -16.75 23.55
C VAL A 376 -4.82 -17.55 24.72
N LEU A 377 -5.83 -17.02 25.43
CA LEU A 377 -6.47 -17.73 26.55
C LEU A 377 -7.24 -18.97 26.06
N GLU A 378 -7.86 -18.93 24.88
CA GLU A 378 -8.45 -20.12 24.24
C GLU A 378 -7.39 -21.21 23.99
N CYS A 379 -6.23 -20.82 23.44
CA CYS A 379 -5.14 -21.75 23.20
C CYS A 379 -4.64 -22.40 24.49
N LEU A 380 -4.56 -21.65 25.60
CA LEU A 380 -4.14 -22.17 26.90
C LEU A 380 -5.19 -23.07 27.56
N PHE A 381 -6.46 -22.87 27.26
CA PHE A 381 -7.52 -23.79 27.67
C PHE A 381 -7.46 -25.11 26.88
N ASP A 382 -7.25 -25.01 25.56
CA ASP A 382 -7.22 -26.20 24.68
C ASP A 382 -5.90 -27.00 24.84
N ALA A 383 -4.75 -26.30 25.12
CA ALA A 383 -3.41 -26.87 25.30
C ALA A 383 -2.70 -26.27 26.54
N PRO A 384 -3.04 -26.74 27.78
CA PRO A 384 -2.55 -26.16 29.02
C PRO A 384 -1.03 -26.27 29.20
N GLU A 385 -0.36 -27.18 28.50
CA GLU A 385 1.10 -27.34 28.50
C GLU A 385 1.84 -26.06 28.09
N HIS A 386 1.25 -25.23 27.24
CA HIS A 386 1.84 -23.96 26.83
C HIS A 386 1.94 -22.92 27.96
N TYR A 387 1.20 -23.10 29.06
CA TYR A 387 1.31 -22.20 30.21
C TYR A 387 2.73 -22.16 30.79
N ALA A 388 3.44 -23.26 30.73
CA ALA A 388 4.82 -23.36 31.24
C ALA A 388 5.76 -22.35 30.53
N GLY A 389 5.58 -22.13 29.21
CA GLY A 389 6.37 -21.16 28.46
C GLY A 389 6.08 -19.70 28.88
N PHE A 390 4.85 -19.39 29.27
CA PHE A 390 4.53 -18.08 29.87
C PHE A 390 5.17 -17.94 31.26
N ALA A 391 5.05 -18.96 32.11
CA ALA A 391 5.61 -18.94 33.46
C ALA A 391 7.16 -18.86 33.45
N ALA A 392 7.82 -19.47 32.46
CA ALA A 392 9.25 -19.35 32.21
C ALA A 392 9.68 -18.04 31.54
N GLY A 393 8.73 -17.28 31.01
CA GLY A 393 8.99 -16.03 30.28
C GLY A 393 9.34 -16.22 28.80
N GLU A 394 9.36 -17.44 28.28
CA GLU A 394 9.67 -17.78 26.88
C GLU A 394 8.67 -17.14 25.90
N TYR A 395 7.38 -17.13 26.28
CA TYR A 395 6.28 -16.59 25.47
C TYR A 395 5.89 -15.14 25.83
N ARG A 396 6.78 -14.44 26.55
CA ARG A 396 6.56 -13.04 26.92
C ARG A 396 6.31 -12.14 25.71
N HIS A 397 6.89 -12.42 24.57
CA HIS A 397 6.72 -11.65 23.33
C HIS A 397 5.31 -11.74 22.74
N ILE A 398 4.60 -12.84 23.02
CA ILE A 398 3.22 -13.07 22.56
C ILE A 398 2.28 -12.21 23.39
N PHE A 399 2.31 -12.37 24.72
CA PHE A 399 1.48 -11.63 25.63
C PHE A 399 2.25 -11.27 26.93
N PRO A 400 2.96 -10.11 26.93
CA PRO A 400 3.80 -9.70 28.05
C PRO A 400 3.09 -9.69 29.39
N ALA A 401 1.89 -9.09 29.47
CA ALA A 401 1.12 -8.97 30.71
C ALA A 401 0.75 -10.34 31.30
N LEU A 402 0.41 -11.32 30.46
CA LEU A 402 0.12 -12.68 30.90
C LEU A 402 1.38 -13.39 31.41
N ALA A 403 2.51 -13.22 30.76
CA ALA A 403 3.78 -13.78 31.20
C ALA A 403 4.21 -13.21 32.55
N ASP A 404 4.04 -11.90 32.75
CA ASP A 404 4.33 -11.24 34.04
C ASP A 404 3.40 -11.75 35.15
N TYR A 405 2.13 -12.00 34.84
CA TYR A 405 1.19 -12.60 35.78
C TYR A 405 1.52 -14.06 36.11
N ALA A 406 1.93 -14.85 35.11
CA ALA A 406 2.23 -16.26 35.25
C ALA A 406 3.57 -16.55 35.99
N THR A 407 4.47 -15.56 36.02
CA THR A 407 5.80 -15.70 36.62
C THR A 407 5.71 -16.12 38.10
N ARG A 408 6.60 -17.04 38.51
CA ARG A 408 6.71 -17.45 39.92
C ARG A 408 7.06 -16.23 40.79
N TYR A 409 6.43 -16.17 41.98
CA TYR A 409 6.70 -15.15 42.99
C TYR A 409 6.99 -15.82 44.34
N ASP A 410 8.13 -15.50 44.93
CA ASP A 410 8.52 -16.02 46.26
C ASP A 410 8.09 -15.01 47.32
N PHE A 411 7.26 -15.48 48.25
CA PHE A 411 6.71 -14.68 49.32
C PHE A 411 7.70 -14.59 50.48
N SER A 412 7.95 -13.40 51.02
CA SER A 412 8.87 -13.19 52.12
C SER A 412 8.35 -13.88 53.41
N GLY A 413 9.17 -14.71 54.02
CA GLY A 413 8.84 -15.41 55.26
C GLY A 413 8.00 -16.67 55.08
N ASP A 414 7.90 -17.17 53.84
CA ASP A 414 7.26 -18.44 53.49
C ASP A 414 8.30 -19.52 53.23
N ASP A 415 7.97 -20.76 53.53
CA ASP A 415 8.79 -21.96 53.23
C ASP A 415 8.60 -22.47 51.78
N GLY A 416 8.06 -21.60 50.90
CA GLY A 416 7.77 -21.91 49.49
C GLY A 416 6.37 -22.48 49.25
N LYS A 417 5.56 -22.71 50.29
CA LYS A 417 4.19 -23.24 50.12
C LYS A 417 3.26 -22.26 49.43
N LEU A 418 3.28 -20.98 49.84
CA LEU A 418 2.46 -19.96 49.18
C LEU A 418 2.92 -19.71 47.76
N ALA A 419 4.22 -19.71 47.50
CA ALA A 419 4.77 -19.57 46.15
C ALA A 419 4.25 -20.70 45.24
N LYS A 420 4.25 -21.93 45.68
CA LYS A 420 3.70 -23.09 44.98
C LYS A 420 2.17 -22.95 44.80
N TYR A 421 1.45 -22.66 45.88
CA TYR A 421 0.00 -22.52 45.86
C TYR A 421 -0.45 -21.48 44.84
N PHE A 422 0.11 -20.27 44.85
CA PHE A 422 -0.29 -19.23 43.91
C PHE A 422 0.23 -19.47 42.50
N ALA A 423 1.31 -20.20 42.28
CA ALA A 423 1.73 -20.62 40.95
C ALA A 423 0.70 -21.59 40.34
N ASP A 424 0.30 -22.62 41.10
CA ASP A 424 -0.73 -23.58 40.71
C ASP A 424 -2.10 -22.89 40.53
N TYR A 425 -2.47 -21.98 41.42
CA TYR A 425 -3.69 -21.19 41.34
C TYR A 425 -3.77 -20.40 40.03
N ARG A 426 -2.71 -19.64 39.69
CA ARG A 426 -2.66 -18.87 38.46
C ARG A 426 -2.76 -19.75 37.20
N ARG A 427 -2.06 -20.91 37.20
CA ARG A 427 -2.14 -21.87 36.10
C ARG A 427 -3.56 -22.37 35.91
N GLN A 428 -4.25 -22.72 36.97
CA GLN A 428 -5.61 -23.24 36.92
C GLN A 428 -6.62 -22.14 36.49
N LYS A 429 -6.43 -20.91 36.96
CA LYS A 429 -7.24 -19.78 36.56
C LYS A 429 -7.07 -19.50 35.06
N VAL A 430 -5.84 -19.46 34.54
CA VAL A 430 -5.56 -19.18 33.13
C VAL A 430 -6.04 -20.30 32.22
N CYS A 431 -5.74 -21.55 32.59
CA CYS A 431 -6.14 -22.72 31.80
C CYS A 431 -7.60 -23.12 32.00
N ASN A 432 -8.33 -22.44 32.87
CA ASN A 432 -9.72 -22.73 33.24
C ASN A 432 -9.95 -24.22 33.63
N ARG A 433 -8.99 -24.82 34.34
CA ARG A 433 -9.03 -26.20 34.80
C ARG A 433 -8.66 -26.26 36.26
N VAL A 434 -9.45 -27.01 37.06
CA VAL A 434 -9.11 -27.34 38.44
C VAL A 434 -8.64 -28.77 38.50
N GLU A 435 -7.38 -28.96 38.89
CA GLU A 435 -6.76 -30.27 38.94
C GLU A 435 -7.02 -30.96 40.29
N PRO A 436 -7.17 -32.30 40.35
CA PRO A 436 -7.40 -33.03 41.59
C PRO A 436 -6.32 -32.80 42.64
N GLU A 437 -5.06 -32.68 42.22
CA GLU A 437 -3.92 -32.44 43.11
C GLU A 437 -4.02 -31.08 43.80
N PHE A 438 -4.53 -30.05 43.09
CA PHE A 438 -4.77 -28.75 43.69
C PHE A 438 -5.94 -28.76 44.66
N LEU A 439 -7.01 -29.49 44.36
CA LEU A 439 -8.12 -29.66 45.31
C LEU A 439 -7.66 -30.38 46.58
N ALA A 440 -6.76 -31.37 46.47
CA ALA A 440 -6.17 -32.06 47.63
C ALA A 440 -5.38 -31.09 48.52
N VAL A 441 -4.59 -30.19 47.90
CA VAL A 441 -3.87 -29.13 48.63
C VAL A 441 -4.83 -28.18 49.34
N VAL A 442 -5.91 -27.75 48.67
CA VAL A 442 -6.94 -26.88 49.27
C VAL A 442 -7.65 -27.57 50.45
N ALA A 443 -8.00 -28.85 50.30
CA ALA A 443 -8.65 -29.62 51.35
C ALA A 443 -7.74 -29.84 52.58
N ASP A 444 -6.45 -30.12 52.34
CA ASP A 444 -5.45 -30.23 53.39
C ASP A 444 -5.29 -28.89 54.16
N GLU A 445 -5.14 -27.79 53.42
CA GLU A 445 -5.05 -26.45 54.05
C GLU A 445 -6.35 -26.01 54.77
N ALA A 446 -7.53 -26.39 54.27
CA ALA A 446 -8.80 -26.14 54.96
C ALA A 446 -8.83 -26.87 56.34
N THR A 447 -8.17 -28.02 56.48
CA THR A 447 -8.07 -28.78 57.69
C THR A 447 -6.99 -28.21 58.62
N ARG A 448 -5.78 -27.97 58.09
CA ARG A 448 -4.61 -27.47 58.86
C ARG A 448 -4.72 -26.01 59.23
N ARG A 449 -5.35 -25.22 58.39
CA ARG A 449 -5.49 -23.76 58.52
C ARG A 449 -4.15 -23.06 58.74
N SER A 450 -3.10 -23.47 58.01
CA SER A 450 -1.75 -22.92 58.18
C SER A 450 -1.68 -21.43 57.81
N TYR A 451 -2.61 -20.95 57.00
CA TYR A 451 -2.79 -19.50 56.73
C TYR A 451 -3.00 -18.66 58.01
N ASN A 452 -3.44 -19.26 59.13
CA ASN A 452 -3.54 -18.57 60.43
C ASN A 452 -2.20 -18.13 61.00
N LEU A 453 -1.10 -18.72 60.56
CA LEU A 453 0.26 -18.33 60.93
C LEU A 453 0.69 -17.03 60.25
N LEU A 454 0.02 -16.64 59.14
CA LEU A 454 0.27 -15.36 58.51
C LEU A 454 -0.17 -14.21 59.42
N ALA A 455 0.63 -13.13 59.42
CA ALA A 455 0.23 -11.90 60.08
C ALA A 455 -1.10 -11.38 59.50
N THR A 456 -1.92 -10.75 60.36
CA THR A 456 -3.14 -10.12 59.88
C THR A 456 -2.80 -8.94 58.96
N ARG A 457 -3.62 -8.69 57.95
CA ARG A 457 -3.49 -7.52 57.06
C ARG A 457 -3.32 -6.23 57.85
N ASP A 458 -4.11 -6.03 58.89
CA ASP A 458 -4.06 -4.84 59.73
C ASP A 458 -2.68 -4.66 60.40
N SER A 459 -2.06 -5.77 60.88
CA SER A 459 -0.70 -5.75 61.43
C SER A 459 0.34 -5.44 60.37
N VAL A 460 0.21 -6.01 59.17
CA VAL A 460 1.11 -5.74 58.06
C VAL A 460 1.01 -4.28 57.59
N PHE A 461 -0.21 -3.77 57.50
CA PHE A 461 -0.46 -2.40 57.09
C PHE A 461 0.07 -1.41 58.15
N SER A 462 -0.22 -1.62 59.45
CA SER A 462 0.25 -0.74 60.53
C SER A 462 1.78 -0.66 60.58
N LYS A 463 2.50 -1.75 60.29
CA LYS A 463 3.96 -1.71 60.19
C LYS A 463 4.46 -0.94 58.96
N ALA A 464 3.68 -0.92 57.91
CA ALA A 464 4.02 -0.23 56.65
C ALA A 464 3.61 1.25 56.69
N TYR A 465 2.51 1.58 57.36
CA TYR A 465 1.98 2.91 57.45
C TYR A 465 2.71 3.74 58.53
N ASN A 466 3.11 4.93 58.12
CA ASN A 466 3.56 5.97 59.03
C ASN A 466 2.88 7.27 58.59
N ALA A 467 2.21 7.94 59.49
CA ALA A 467 1.49 9.20 59.26
C ALA A 467 2.44 10.40 58.99
N ALA A 468 3.51 10.18 58.24
CA ALA A 468 4.46 11.20 57.83
C ALA A 468 3.95 11.98 56.60
N ASP A 469 4.32 13.25 56.51
CA ASP A 469 4.02 14.09 55.34
C ASP A 469 4.51 13.46 54.03
N GLY A 470 3.65 13.45 53.03
CA GLY A 470 3.94 12.96 51.70
C GLY A 470 3.71 11.45 51.50
N VAL A 471 3.05 10.76 52.47
CA VAL A 471 2.57 9.37 52.28
C VAL A 471 1.13 9.41 51.75
N LYS A 472 0.90 8.72 50.61
CA LYS A 472 -0.42 8.46 50.07
C LYS A 472 -0.82 6.99 50.23
N VAL A 473 -2.10 6.75 50.50
CA VAL A 473 -2.67 5.41 50.61
C VAL A 473 -3.72 5.23 49.52
N ILE A 474 -3.59 4.15 48.76
CA ILE A 474 -4.53 3.75 47.69
C ILE A 474 -5.11 2.39 48.11
N TRP A 475 -6.40 2.35 48.37
CA TRP A 475 -7.12 1.10 48.59
C TRP A 475 -7.61 0.55 47.25
N VAL A 476 -7.09 -0.65 46.90
CA VAL A 476 -7.51 -1.39 45.71
C VAL A 476 -8.41 -2.54 46.18
N ASP A 477 -9.73 -2.33 46.06
CA ASP A 477 -10.74 -3.28 46.51
C ASP A 477 -10.62 -4.61 45.74
N ALA A 478 -10.66 -5.73 46.46
CA ALA A 478 -10.58 -7.09 45.93
C ALA A 478 -9.26 -7.47 45.22
N LEU A 479 -8.15 -6.81 45.52
CA LEU A 479 -6.84 -7.16 44.95
C LEU A 479 -6.26 -8.38 45.65
N GLY A 480 -6.21 -9.52 44.94
CA GLY A 480 -5.64 -10.79 45.42
C GLY A 480 -4.12 -10.87 45.33
N ALA A 481 -3.52 -11.74 46.19
CA ALA A 481 -2.09 -11.95 46.20
C ALA A 481 -1.54 -12.61 44.93
N GLU A 482 -2.39 -13.22 44.11
CA GLU A 482 -2.03 -13.79 42.81
C GLU A 482 -1.47 -12.77 41.82
N PHE A 483 -1.79 -11.47 41.99
CA PHE A 483 -1.32 -10.40 41.13
C PHE A 483 0.05 -9.82 41.52
N LEU A 484 0.65 -10.25 42.63
CA LEU A 484 1.93 -9.68 43.10
C LEU A 484 3.08 -9.80 42.10
N PRO A 485 3.28 -10.90 41.35
CA PRO A 485 4.34 -10.96 40.34
C PRO A 485 4.14 -9.91 39.24
N TYR A 486 2.90 -9.73 38.78
CA TYR A 486 2.52 -8.71 37.79
C TYR A 486 2.81 -7.28 38.31
N LEU A 487 2.32 -6.95 39.50
CA LEU A 487 2.52 -5.63 40.10
C LEU A 487 4.00 -5.32 40.35
N LYS A 488 4.77 -6.31 40.80
CA LYS A 488 6.23 -6.18 40.99
C LYS A 488 6.91 -5.84 39.67
N ARG A 489 6.54 -6.53 38.60
CA ARG A 489 7.10 -6.28 37.27
C ARG A 489 6.73 -4.89 36.75
N LYS A 490 5.45 -4.49 36.90
CA LYS A 490 4.97 -3.18 36.49
C LYS A 490 5.60 -2.02 37.28
N ALA A 491 5.95 -2.27 38.56
CA ALA A 491 6.73 -1.32 39.35
C ALA A 491 8.15 -1.15 38.77
N VAL A 492 8.83 -2.24 38.47
CA VAL A 492 10.17 -2.21 37.87
C VAL A 492 10.17 -1.51 36.51
N GLU A 493 9.18 -1.77 35.67
CA GLU A 493 9.04 -1.13 34.34
C GLU A 493 8.88 0.41 34.44
N ARG A 494 8.31 0.89 35.57
CA ARG A 494 8.15 2.32 35.87
C ARG A 494 9.31 2.92 36.69
N GLY A 495 10.38 2.15 36.92
CA GLY A 495 11.52 2.59 37.72
C GLY A 495 11.23 2.73 39.22
N LEU A 496 10.16 2.07 39.73
CA LEU A 496 9.74 2.17 41.11
C LEU A 496 10.42 1.09 41.99
N ILE A 497 10.78 1.48 43.22
CA ILE A 497 11.24 0.55 44.26
C ILE A 497 9.98 0.10 45.05
N ALA A 498 9.54 -1.14 44.81
CA ALA A 498 8.37 -1.70 45.42
C ALA A 498 8.73 -2.77 46.47
N ARG A 499 8.16 -2.64 47.65
CA ARG A 499 8.13 -3.67 48.70
C ARG A 499 6.76 -4.29 48.76
N MET A 500 6.66 -5.60 48.55
CA MET A 500 5.39 -6.32 48.57
C MET A 500 5.31 -7.14 49.86
N SER A 501 4.15 -7.11 50.48
CA SER A 501 3.87 -7.90 51.71
C SER A 501 2.47 -8.50 51.60
N ILE A 502 2.27 -9.63 52.24
CA ILE A 502 0.98 -10.31 52.33
C ILE A 502 0.51 -10.36 53.78
N GLY A 503 -0.80 -10.32 53.96
CA GLY A 503 -1.43 -10.55 55.23
C GLY A 503 -2.75 -11.29 55.04
N ARG A 504 -3.20 -12.02 56.04
CA ARG A 504 -4.52 -12.65 55.98
C ARG A 504 -5.63 -11.66 56.26
N ALA A 505 -6.70 -11.72 55.44
CA ALA A 505 -7.94 -11.01 55.71
C ALA A 505 -8.76 -11.68 56.83
N ASN A 506 -9.70 -10.96 57.42
CA ASN A 506 -10.66 -11.52 58.33
C ASN A 506 -11.70 -12.37 57.59
N VAL A 507 -12.19 -13.39 58.28
CA VAL A 507 -13.26 -14.25 57.72
C VAL A 507 -14.63 -13.77 58.27
N PRO A 508 -15.63 -13.58 57.44
CA PRO A 508 -15.69 -13.75 55.97
C PRO A 508 -14.85 -12.71 55.22
N THR A 509 -14.26 -13.11 54.10
CA THR A 509 -13.40 -12.27 53.26
C THR A 509 -14.24 -11.32 52.38
N ILE A 510 -15.00 -10.45 52.97
CA ILE A 510 -15.83 -9.43 52.31
C ILE A 510 -15.46 -8.05 52.87
N THR A 511 -15.70 -7.01 52.08
CA THR A 511 -15.33 -5.63 52.41
C THR A 511 -15.88 -5.18 53.76
N ASP A 512 -17.12 -5.52 54.12
CA ASP A 512 -17.75 -5.06 55.38
C ASP A 512 -16.98 -5.50 56.65
N PHE A 513 -16.38 -6.67 56.61
CA PHE A 513 -15.55 -7.19 57.71
C PHE A 513 -14.09 -6.77 57.61
N ASN A 514 -13.69 -6.18 56.52
CA ASN A 514 -12.28 -5.96 56.20
C ASN A 514 -11.92 -4.48 55.89
N LYS A 515 -12.84 -3.51 56.00
CA LYS A 515 -12.58 -2.10 55.68
C LYS A 515 -12.15 -1.26 56.89
N LEU A 516 -12.36 -1.74 58.13
CA LEU A 516 -12.24 -0.90 59.35
C LEU A 516 -10.82 -0.42 59.63
N PHE A 517 -9.80 -1.10 59.13
CA PHE A 517 -8.39 -0.72 59.34
C PHE A 517 -7.98 0.60 58.67
N LEU A 518 -8.80 1.13 57.73
CA LEU A 518 -8.62 2.42 57.06
C LEU A 518 -9.51 3.52 57.61
N LYS A 519 -10.34 3.26 58.64
CA LYS A 519 -11.39 4.16 59.08
C LYS A 519 -10.91 5.60 59.34
N ASP A 520 -9.74 5.78 59.95
CA ASP A 520 -9.20 7.07 60.33
C ASP A 520 -7.98 7.50 59.49
N ILE A 521 -7.78 6.87 58.33
CA ILE A 521 -6.62 7.09 57.47
C ILE A 521 -7.11 7.72 56.16
N PRO A 522 -6.58 8.89 55.76
CA PRO A 522 -6.87 9.45 54.45
C PRO A 522 -6.41 8.51 53.34
N HIS A 523 -7.30 8.10 52.45
CA HIS A 523 -7.01 7.18 51.37
C HIS A 523 -7.89 7.44 50.14
N GLU A 524 -7.36 7.07 49.00
CA GLU A 524 -8.08 6.97 47.72
C GLU A 524 -8.57 5.52 47.54
N VAL A 525 -9.76 5.34 46.96
CA VAL A 525 -10.36 4.01 46.74
C VAL A 525 -10.54 3.75 45.26
N THR A 526 -10.08 2.59 44.77
CA THR A 526 -10.48 2.06 43.48
C THR A 526 -11.23 0.75 43.64
N LYS A 527 -12.48 0.72 43.17
CA LYS A 527 -13.36 -0.45 43.20
C LYS A 527 -13.47 -1.18 41.88
N ARG A 528 -12.64 -0.82 40.91
CA ARG A 528 -12.79 -1.30 39.53
C ARG A 528 -12.63 -2.82 39.41
N LEU A 529 -11.74 -3.45 40.21
CA LEU A 529 -11.60 -4.91 40.23
C LEU A 529 -12.82 -5.59 40.84
N ASP A 530 -13.33 -5.04 41.94
CA ASP A 530 -14.52 -5.57 42.59
C ASP A 530 -15.76 -5.40 41.72
N ASN A 531 -15.98 -4.21 41.16
CA ASN A 531 -17.08 -3.94 40.22
C ASN A 531 -17.04 -4.89 39.00
N LEU A 532 -15.85 -5.13 38.43
CA LEU A 532 -15.72 -6.08 37.30
C LEU A 532 -16.29 -7.46 37.66
N LYS A 533 -16.20 -7.87 38.91
CA LYS A 533 -16.67 -9.18 39.37
C LYS A 533 -18.16 -9.19 39.69
N HIS A 534 -18.71 -8.07 40.12
CA HIS A 534 -20.14 -7.92 40.43
C HIS A 534 -20.96 -7.58 39.18
N ASP A 535 -20.55 -6.57 38.43
CA ASP A 535 -21.29 -6.02 37.31
C ASP A 535 -20.98 -6.72 35.99
N GLY A 536 -19.77 -7.31 35.87
CA GLY A 536 -19.30 -7.90 34.64
C GLY A 536 -18.87 -6.87 33.61
N ASP A 537 -18.57 -7.36 32.41
CA ASP A 537 -18.32 -6.57 31.21
C ASP A 537 -18.65 -7.45 30.01
N GLU A 538 -19.61 -7.02 29.17
CA GLU A 538 -20.11 -7.79 28.02
C GLU A 538 -19.00 -8.18 27.05
N ALA A 539 -17.98 -7.34 26.88
CA ALA A 539 -16.85 -7.63 26.00
C ALA A 539 -16.07 -8.87 26.42
N PHE A 540 -16.15 -9.32 27.67
CA PHE A 540 -15.44 -10.48 28.21
C PHE A 540 -16.35 -11.67 28.52
N ASN A 541 -17.64 -11.54 28.32
CA ASN A 541 -18.58 -12.65 28.46
C ASN A 541 -18.35 -13.69 27.37
N ASN A 542 -18.50 -14.97 27.72
CA ASN A 542 -18.41 -16.06 26.76
C ASN A 542 -19.12 -17.31 27.27
N ASP A 543 -19.67 -18.11 26.34
CA ASP A 543 -20.44 -19.33 26.63
C ASP A 543 -19.57 -20.44 27.24
N ARG A 544 -18.28 -20.47 26.90
CA ARG A 544 -17.30 -21.46 27.40
C ARG A 544 -16.79 -21.14 28.81
N LYS A 545 -17.22 -20.01 29.40
CA LYS A 545 -16.77 -19.51 30.70
C LYS A 545 -15.24 -19.36 30.83
N LEU A 546 -14.58 -19.07 29.72
CA LEU A 546 -13.13 -18.85 29.69
C LEU A 546 -12.76 -17.60 30.51
N PRO A 547 -11.55 -17.53 31.09
CA PRO A 547 -11.16 -16.48 32.03
C PRO A 547 -10.77 -15.15 31.33
N PHE A 548 -11.56 -14.70 30.35
CA PHE A 548 -11.29 -13.46 29.60
C PHE A 548 -11.26 -12.22 30.49
N TYR A 549 -11.95 -12.26 31.62
CA TYR A 549 -11.88 -11.18 32.63
C TYR A 549 -10.46 -10.92 33.14
N LEU A 550 -9.55 -11.93 33.11
CA LEU A 550 -8.16 -11.74 33.47
C LEU A 550 -7.49 -10.63 32.64
N ILE A 551 -7.83 -10.54 31.35
CA ILE A 551 -7.31 -9.47 30.47
C ILE A 551 -7.66 -8.10 31.06
N LYS A 552 -8.92 -7.92 31.47
CA LYS A 552 -9.40 -6.67 32.04
C LYS A 552 -8.84 -6.40 33.44
N GLU A 553 -8.70 -7.45 34.25
CA GLU A 553 -8.06 -7.35 35.57
C GLU A 553 -6.63 -6.80 35.44
N LEU A 554 -5.82 -7.36 34.49
CA LEU A 554 -4.45 -6.90 34.23
C LEU A 554 -4.42 -5.46 33.70
N GLN A 555 -5.36 -5.06 32.83
CA GLN A 555 -5.49 -3.66 32.38
C GLN A 555 -5.79 -2.70 33.53
N ILE A 556 -6.74 -3.04 34.38
CA ILE A 556 -7.09 -2.22 35.57
C ILE A 556 -5.88 -2.04 36.48
N LEU A 557 -5.12 -3.13 36.70
CA LEU A 557 -3.93 -3.06 37.56
C LEU A 557 -2.78 -2.26 36.92
N ASP A 558 -2.64 -2.28 35.61
CA ASP A 558 -1.68 -1.43 34.92
C ASP A 558 -2.01 0.06 35.09
N GLU A 559 -3.29 0.44 34.95
CA GLU A 559 -3.79 1.80 35.22
C GLU A 559 -3.60 2.21 36.68
N VAL A 560 -3.79 1.29 37.65
CA VAL A 560 -3.47 1.53 39.08
C VAL A 560 -1.99 1.84 39.25
N MET A 561 -1.11 1.11 38.55
CA MET A 561 0.33 1.37 38.61
C MET A 561 0.73 2.68 37.94
N ASP A 562 0.02 3.11 36.89
CA ASP A 562 0.18 4.44 36.30
C ASP A 562 -0.23 5.53 37.30
N HIS A 563 -1.34 5.33 38.00
CA HIS A 563 -1.78 6.26 39.05
C HIS A 563 -0.78 6.35 40.22
N VAL A 564 -0.23 5.21 40.66
CA VAL A 564 0.85 5.19 41.69
C VAL A 564 2.07 5.97 41.20
N HIS A 565 2.51 5.76 39.96
CA HIS A 565 3.62 6.50 39.37
C HIS A 565 3.31 8.00 39.29
N GLY A 566 2.11 8.37 38.86
CA GLY A 566 1.65 9.76 38.81
C GLY A 566 1.65 10.45 40.19
N CYS A 567 1.21 9.77 41.24
CA CYS A 567 1.27 10.29 42.60
C CYS A 567 2.72 10.58 43.07
N LEU A 568 3.65 9.68 42.76
CA LEU A 568 5.08 9.85 43.10
C LEU A 568 5.69 11.02 42.30
N THR A 569 5.38 11.13 41.01
CA THR A 569 5.84 12.22 40.16
C THR A 569 5.25 13.59 40.62
N ALA A 570 4.02 13.60 41.15
CA ALA A 570 3.39 14.78 41.73
C ALA A 570 3.90 15.17 43.13
N GLY A 571 4.93 14.48 43.64
CA GLY A 571 5.65 14.85 44.86
C GLY A 571 5.32 14.00 46.09
N ALA A 572 4.52 12.93 45.98
CA ALA A 572 4.38 11.97 47.06
C ALA A 572 5.72 11.29 47.34
N LYS A 573 6.16 11.26 48.60
CA LYS A 573 7.41 10.59 49.00
C LYS A 573 7.26 9.06 48.97
N ARG A 574 6.05 8.58 49.18
CA ARG A 574 5.70 7.18 49.26
C ARG A 574 4.23 6.95 48.94
N VAL A 575 3.94 5.89 48.23
CA VAL A 575 2.57 5.41 48.01
C VAL A 575 2.43 4.01 48.61
N ILE A 576 1.39 3.75 49.34
CA ILE A 576 1.04 2.45 49.91
C ILE A 576 -0.23 1.97 49.20
N GLY A 577 -0.08 0.97 48.28
CA GLY A 577 -1.21 0.22 47.77
C GLY A 577 -1.63 -0.85 48.78
N VAL A 578 -2.89 -0.91 49.15
CA VAL A 578 -3.41 -1.89 50.11
C VAL A 578 -4.74 -2.47 49.62
N SER A 579 -4.94 -3.77 49.87
CA SER A 579 -6.21 -4.44 49.66
C SER A 579 -6.86 -4.87 50.97
N ASP A 580 -8.17 -4.90 50.99
CA ASP A 580 -8.97 -5.39 52.12
C ASP A 580 -9.11 -6.94 52.06
N HIS A 581 -9.34 -7.50 50.89
CA HIS A 581 -9.42 -8.93 50.64
C HIS A 581 -9.02 -9.24 49.18
N GLY A 582 -8.85 -10.52 48.84
CA GLY A 582 -8.74 -10.97 47.45
C GLY A 582 -10.09 -11.46 46.94
N ALA A 583 -10.37 -11.21 45.67
CA ALA A 583 -11.55 -11.77 45.04
C ALA A 583 -11.16 -12.97 44.21
N THR A 584 -11.37 -14.11 44.78
CA THR A 584 -11.04 -15.40 44.16
C THR A 584 -12.23 -15.93 43.40
N ARG A 585 -12.17 -15.94 42.04
CA ARG A 585 -12.97 -16.88 41.27
C ARG A 585 -11.99 -17.81 40.56
N LEU A 586 -11.81 -19.00 41.07
CA LEU A 586 -11.44 -20.11 40.22
C LEU A 586 -12.66 -20.36 39.33
N PRO A 587 -12.51 -20.42 38.00
CA PRO A 587 -13.60 -20.79 37.15
C PRO A 587 -14.03 -22.21 37.54
N VAL A 588 -15.27 -22.38 37.88
CA VAL A 588 -15.82 -23.69 38.18
C VAL A 588 -16.15 -24.37 36.86
N VAL A 589 -15.16 -24.90 36.19
CA VAL A 589 -15.38 -26.00 35.26
C VAL A 589 -15.01 -27.26 36.04
N LEU A 590 -16.03 -27.87 36.63
CA LEU A 590 -15.91 -29.25 37.08
C LEU A 590 -15.50 -30.05 35.86
N GLY A 591 -14.25 -30.54 35.84
CA GLY A 591 -13.80 -31.49 34.85
C GLY A 591 -14.73 -32.70 34.87
N ARG A 592 -15.30 -33.02 33.72
CA ARG A 592 -15.85 -34.32 33.45
C ARG A 592 -14.76 -35.29 33.15
#